data_b99ef23741736b459517f7bba65f9cdc
#
_entry.id   b99ef23741736b459517f7bba65f9cdc
#
_cell.length_a   1.000
_cell.length_b   1.000
_cell.length_c   1.000
_cell.angle_alpha   90.00
_cell.angle_beta   90.00
_cell.angle_gamma   90.00
#
_symmetry.space_group_name_H-M   'P 1'
#
loop_
_entity.id
_entity.type
_entity.pdbx_description
1 polymer ?
#
loop_
_entity_poly.entity_id
_entity_poly.type
_entity_poly.pdbx_seq_one_letter_code
_entity_poly.pdbx_strand_id
1 'polypeptide(L)'
;MQTVIVGVGVDVVDVARLAAALERTPSLRQRLYTAAEQEITRIESLAARFAAKEACAKVLGAPGLPWTDAEVVNEDSGRPRLVVTGSAAQAADALGITTWHLSLSHDGGVATAVVIGEKP
;
A
#
# COMPACT_ATOMS: atom_id res chain seq x y z
N MET A 1 -14.32 18.43 17.40
CA MET A 1 -13.02 18.57 16.72
C MET A 1 -13.16 18.09 15.28
N GLN A 2 -12.73 18.88 14.35
CA GLN A 2 -12.81 18.55 12.94
C GLN A 2 -11.52 17.91 12.45
N THR A 3 -11.64 16.93 11.57
CA THR A 3 -10.52 16.35 10.86
C THR A 3 -10.62 16.73 9.37
N VAL A 4 -9.49 16.67 8.67
CA VAL A 4 -9.41 17.04 7.26
C VAL A 4 -8.83 15.88 6.48
N ILE A 5 -9.49 15.50 5.41
CA ILE A 5 -8.94 14.55 4.47
C ILE A 5 -7.90 15.28 3.61
N VAL A 6 -6.65 14.84 3.70
CA VAL A 6 -5.55 15.43 2.93
C VAL A 6 -5.55 14.89 1.51
N GLY A 7 -5.82 13.60 1.36
CA GLY A 7 -5.83 12.97 0.04
C GLY A 7 -6.46 11.59 0.05
N VAL A 8 -6.91 11.19 -1.13
CA VAL A 8 -7.48 9.86 -1.39
C VAL A 8 -6.71 9.26 -2.55
N GLY A 9 -6.24 8.03 -2.37
CA GLY A 9 -5.56 7.27 -3.40
C GLY A 9 -6.33 6.01 -3.73
N VAL A 10 -6.41 5.69 -5.00
CA VAL A 10 -7.01 4.45 -5.49
C VAL A 10 -6.06 3.83 -6.49
N ASP A 11 -5.88 2.53 -6.42
CA ASP A 11 -5.10 1.83 -7.42
C ASP A 11 -5.70 0.46 -7.74
N VAL A 12 -5.43 -0.01 -8.94
CA VAL A 12 -5.90 -1.30 -9.47
C VAL A 12 -4.69 -2.04 -10.01
N VAL A 13 -4.55 -3.30 -9.62
CA VAL A 13 -3.44 -4.16 -10.05
C VAL A 13 -4.00 -5.40 -10.73
N ASP A 14 -3.51 -5.70 -11.92
CA ASP A 14 -3.78 -6.95 -12.61
C ASP A 14 -2.98 -8.07 -11.94
N VAL A 15 -3.68 -9.01 -11.33
CA VAL A 15 -3.05 -10.07 -10.53
C VAL A 15 -2.14 -10.96 -11.37
N ALA A 16 -2.58 -11.36 -12.56
CA ALA A 16 -1.79 -12.22 -13.44
C ALA A 16 -0.52 -11.50 -13.92
N ARG A 17 -0.61 -10.21 -14.22
CA ARG A 17 0.54 -9.42 -14.65
C ARG A 17 1.57 -9.31 -13.52
N LEU A 18 1.13 -9.09 -12.29
CA LEU A 18 2.04 -9.04 -11.15
C LEU A 18 2.70 -10.39 -10.92
N ALA A 19 1.94 -11.48 -10.99
CA ALA A 19 2.47 -12.84 -10.82
C ALA A 19 3.58 -13.11 -11.85
N ALA A 20 3.34 -12.76 -13.12
CA ALA A 20 4.31 -12.93 -14.18
C ALA A 20 5.57 -12.09 -13.94
N ALA A 21 5.41 -10.86 -13.47
CA ALA A 21 6.54 -9.98 -13.17
C ALA A 21 7.40 -10.52 -12.03
N LEU A 22 6.77 -11.02 -10.96
CA LEU A 22 7.48 -11.60 -9.82
C LEU A 22 8.22 -12.88 -10.20
N GLU A 23 7.65 -13.67 -11.10
CA GLU A 23 8.28 -14.88 -11.60
C GLU A 23 9.47 -14.55 -12.52
N ARG A 24 9.30 -13.59 -13.42
CA ARG A 24 10.33 -13.18 -14.38
C ARG A 24 11.50 -12.48 -13.70
N THR A 25 11.25 -11.71 -12.65
CA THR A 25 12.26 -10.92 -11.94
C THR A 25 12.16 -11.21 -10.43
N PRO A 26 12.81 -12.29 -9.94
CA PRO A 26 12.66 -12.68 -8.53
C PRO A 26 13.04 -11.60 -7.52
N SER A 27 14.01 -10.73 -7.85
CA SER A 27 14.41 -9.62 -6.96
C SER A 27 13.31 -8.56 -6.78
N LEU A 28 12.29 -8.57 -7.62
CA LEU A 28 11.19 -7.61 -7.53
C LEU A 28 10.42 -7.77 -6.21
N ARG A 29 10.29 -8.99 -5.72
CA ARG A 29 9.60 -9.28 -4.46
C ARG A 29 10.24 -8.50 -3.30
N GLN A 30 11.57 -8.46 -3.25
CA GLN A 30 12.31 -7.75 -2.21
C GLN A 30 12.21 -6.23 -2.34
N ARG A 31 12.08 -5.72 -3.56
CA ARG A 31 11.92 -4.28 -3.79
C ARG A 31 10.53 -3.78 -3.45
N LEU A 32 9.50 -4.60 -3.69
CA LEU A 32 8.11 -4.18 -3.50
C LEU A 32 7.63 -4.41 -2.06
N TYR A 33 8.14 -5.42 -1.38
CA TYR A 33 7.57 -5.89 -0.13
C TYR A 33 8.57 -5.89 1.01
N THR A 34 8.09 -5.57 2.22
CA THR A 34 8.89 -5.70 3.45
C THR A 34 9.13 -7.18 3.74
N ALA A 35 10.08 -7.45 4.65
CA ALA A 35 10.38 -8.84 5.04
C ALA A 35 9.12 -9.58 5.51
N ALA A 36 8.27 -8.93 6.31
CA ALA A 36 7.03 -9.51 6.79
C ALA A 36 6.05 -9.80 5.64
N GLU A 37 5.91 -8.87 4.71
CA GLU A 37 5.02 -9.05 3.56
C GLU A 37 5.49 -10.14 2.62
N GLN A 38 6.80 -10.39 2.56
CA GLN A 38 7.37 -11.45 1.71
C GLN A 38 6.97 -12.85 2.15
N GLU A 39 6.52 -13.02 3.39
CA GLU A 39 6.01 -14.30 3.90
C GLU A 39 4.64 -14.66 3.30
N ILE A 40 3.97 -13.71 2.68
CA ILE A 40 2.65 -13.93 2.07
C ILE A 40 2.81 -14.73 0.79
N THR A 41 2.03 -15.81 0.67
CA THR A 41 2.09 -16.71 -0.49
C THR A 41 0.95 -16.50 -1.49
N ARG A 42 -0.20 -15.96 -1.04
CA ARG A 42 -1.34 -15.70 -1.93
C ARG A 42 -1.05 -14.52 -2.84
N ILE A 43 -1.09 -14.76 -4.14
CA ILE A 43 -0.80 -13.71 -5.12
C ILE A 43 -1.82 -12.56 -5.07
N GLU A 44 -3.10 -12.84 -4.80
CA GLU A 44 -4.12 -11.81 -4.68
C GLU A 44 -3.81 -10.88 -3.50
N SER A 45 -3.31 -11.42 -2.40
CA SER A 45 -2.91 -10.63 -1.23
C SER A 45 -1.70 -9.77 -1.54
N LEU A 46 -0.73 -10.29 -2.26
CA LEU A 46 0.43 -9.51 -2.70
C LEU A 46 0.02 -8.39 -3.67
N ALA A 47 -0.91 -8.69 -4.57
CA ALA A 47 -1.42 -7.70 -5.52
C ALA A 47 -2.18 -6.57 -4.80
N ALA A 48 -3.02 -6.92 -3.83
CA ALA A 48 -3.74 -5.93 -3.04
C ALA A 48 -2.78 -5.04 -2.24
N ARG A 49 -1.72 -5.62 -1.69
CA ARG A 49 -0.69 -4.86 -0.97
C ARG A 49 0.09 -3.94 -1.90
N PHE A 50 0.40 -4.39 -3.10
CA PHE A 50 1.04 -3.52 -4.08
C PHE A 50 0.13 -2.35 -4.46
N ALA A 51 -1.15 -2.61 -4.68
CA ALA A 51 -2.14 -1.57 -4.94
C ALA A 51 -2.19 -0.54 -3.78
N ALA A 52 -2.09 -1.01 -2.53
CA ALA A 52 -2.07 -0.12 -1.36
C ALA A 52 -0.85 0.81 -1.37
N LYS A 53 0.33 0.29 -1.73
CA LYS A 53 1.56 1.09 -1.81
C LYS A 53 1.44 2.16 -2.89
N GLU A 54 0.91 1.81 -4.05
CA GLU A 54 0.65 2.75 -5.14
C GLU A 54 -0.38 3.81 -4.74
N ALA A 55 -1.46 3.40 -4.07
CA ALA A 55 -2.49 4.31 -3.60
C ALA A 55 -1.94 5.27 -2.54
N CYS A 56 -1.08 4.78 -1.65
CA CYS A 56 -0.40 5.61 -0.65
C CYS A 56 0.47 6.68 -1.32
N ALA A 57 1.22 6.31 -2.34
CA ALA A 57 2.05 7.27 -3.10
C ALA A 57 1.19 8.36 -3.73
N LYS A 58 -0.01 8.02 -4.21
CA LYS A 58 -0.94 9.01 -4.76
C LYS A 58 -1.42 10.01 -3.70
N VAL A 59 -1.70 9.52 -2.48
CA VAL A 59 -2.07 10.42 -1.37
C VAL A 59 -0.94 11.38 -1.06
N LEU A 60 0.30 10.89 -1.04
CA LEU A 60 1.47 11.70 -0.70
C LEU A 60 1.88 12.63 -1.84
N GLY A 61 1.47 12.35 -3.08
CA GLY A 61 1.89 13.11 -4.25
C GLY A 61 3.39 13.08 -4.46
N ALA A 62 4.05 12.02 -3.99
CA ALA A 62 5.50 11.89 -4.02
C ALA A 62 5.88 10.58 -4.74
N PRO A 63 6.00 10.60 -6.07
CA PRO A 63 6.44 9.44 -6.83
C PRO A 63 7.91 9.14 -6.52
N GLY A 64 8.28 7.87 -6.61
CA GLY A 64 9.65 7.45 -6.40
C GLY A 64 10.04 7.16 -4.96
N LEU A 65 9.10 7.17 -4.02
CA LEU A 65 9.37 6.70 -2.67
C LEU A 65 9.54 5.17 -2.68
N PRO A 66 10.41 4.64 -1.79
CA PRO A 66 10.59 3.19 -1.71
C PRO A 66 9.27 2.49 -1.36
N TRP A 67 8.95 1.43 -2.09
CA TRP A 67 7.73 0.66 -1.88
C TRP A 67 7.63 0.10 -0.46
N THR A 68 8.78 -0.24 0.14
CA THR A 68 8.84 -0.81 1.48
C THR A 68 8.60 0.21 2.58
N ASP A 69 8.52 1.49 2.27
CA ASP A 69 8.16 2.53 3.23
C ASP A 69 6.66 2.54 3.56
N ALA A 70 5.86 1.84 2.79
CA ALA A 70 4.43 1.64 3.06
C ALA A 70 4.17 0.15 3.20
N GLU A 71 3.82 -0.29 4.39
CA GLU A 71 3.59 -1.70 4.70
C GLU A 71 2.13 -1.92 5.07
N VAL A 72 1.55 -3.02 4.59
CA VAL A 72 0.22 -3.46 5.04
C VAL A 72 0.41 -4.53 6.09
N VAL A 73 -0.15 -4.29 7.26
CA VAL A 73 -0.13 -5.21 8.40
C VAL A 73 -1.56 -5.60 8.73
N ASN A 74 -1.80 -6.89 8.93
CA ASN A 74 -3.11 -7.35 9.38
C ASN A 74 -3.19 -7.26 10.90
N GLU A 75 -4.25 -6.64 11.39
CA GLU A 75 -4.58 -6.67 12.81
C GLU A 75 -5.07 -8.06 13.21
N ASP A 76 -5.17 -8.35 14.51
CA ASP A 76 -5.65 -9.63 15.00
C ASP A 76 -7.04 -9.98 14.46
N SER A 77 -7.87 -8.96 14.22
CA SER A 77 -9.19 -9.13 13.61
C SER A 77 -9.14 -9.54 12.14
N GLY A 78 -7.95 -9.49 11.51
CA GLY A 78 -7.77 -9.67 10.07
C GLY A 78 -7.88 -8.37 9.27
N ARG A 79 -8.25 -7.26 9.92
CA ARG A 79 -8.37 -5.96 9.26
C ARG A 79 -6.99 -5.45 8.82
N PRO A 80 -6.83 -5.04 7.55
CA PRO A 80 -5.56 -4.48 7.09
C PRO A 80 -5.34 -3.06 7.64
N ARG A 81 -4.10 -2.75 7.97
CA ARG A 81 -3.67 -1.45 8.46
C ARG A 81 -2.43 -1.02 7.71
N LEU A 82 -2.37 0.25 7.32
CA LEU A 82 -1.21 0.81 6.64
C LEU A 82 -0.24 1.38 7.66
N VAL A 83 1.02 0.98 7.57
CA VAL A 83 2.13 1.51 8.37
C VAL A 83 3.10 2.20 7.44
N VAL A 84 3.38 3.46 7.70
CA VAL A 84 4.25 4.30 6.86
C VAL A 84 5.51 4.62 7.63
N THR A 85 6.67 4.41 6.99
CA THR A 85 7.99 4.61 7.61
C THR A 85 8.89 5.39 6.66
N GLY A 86 10.10 5.73 7.10
CA GLY A 86 11.14 6.31 6.26
C GLY A 86 10.73 7.58 5.52
N SER A 87 11.07 7.64 4.25
CA SER A 87 10.79 8.82 3.41
C SER A 87 9.30 9.07 3.25
N ALA A 88 8.50 8.01 3.19
CA ALA A 88 7.05 8.15 3.08
C ALA A 88 6.46 8.75 4.36
N ALA A 89 6.97 8.36 5.53
CA ALA A 89 6.56 8.96 6.80
C ALA A 89 6.92 10.45 6.85
N GLN A 90 8.10 10.82 6.35
CA GLN A 90 8.51 12.22 6.27
C GLN A 90 7.59 13.03 5.36
N ALA A 91 7.21 12.48 4.22
CA ALA A 91 6.29 13.12 3.29
C ALA A 91 4.90 13.28 3.94
N ALA A 92 4.44 12.26 4.67
CA ALA A 92 3.17 12.33 5.39
C ALA A 92 3.20 13.41 6.48
N ASP A 93 4.28 13.47 7.24
CA ASP A 93 4.46 14.51 8.29
C ASP A 93 4.41 15.91 7.70
N ALA A 94 5.05 16.12 6.55
CA ALA A 94 5.04 17.41 5.88
C ALA A 94 3.63 17.84 5.46
N LEU A 95 2.75 16.87 5.18
CA LEU A 95 1.35 17.11 4.84
C LEU A 95 0.44 17.17 6.08
N GLY A 96 0.96 16.87 7.26
CA GLY A 96 0.22 16.85 8.50
C GLY A 96 -0.63 15.61 8.71
N ILE A 97 -0.41 14.56 7.93
CA ILE A 97 -1.18 13.32 8.01
C ILE A 97 -0.82 12.56 9.28
N THR A 98 -1.81 12.27 10.11
CA THR A 98 -1.65 11.51 11.35
C THR A 98 -2.42 10.20 11.35
N THR A 99 -3.40 10.07 10.49
CA THR A 99 -4.27 8.88 10.44
C THR A 99 -4.40 8.39 9.01
N TRP A 100 -4.27 7.08 8.84
CA TRP A 100 -4.43 6.40 7.57
C TRP A 100 -5.63 5.47 7.62
N HIS A 101 -6.40 5.46 6.54
CA HIS A 101 -7.49 4.51 6.35
C HIS A 101 -7.19 3.69 5.10
N LEU A 102 -7.46 2.39 5.17
CA LEU A 102 -7.13 1.46 4.11
C LEU A 102 -8.27 0.48 3.89
N SER A 103 -8.60 0.25 2.62
CA SER A 103 -9.51 -0.81 2.23
C SER A 103 -8.93 -1.54 1.02
N LEU A 104 -8.99 -2.86 1.07
CA LEU A 104 -8.47 -3.75 0.02
C LEU A 104 -9.60 -4.62 -0.50
N SER A 105 -9.56 -4.92 -1.79
CA SER A 105 -10.51 -5.85 -2.42
C SER A 105 -9.85 -6.53 -3.60
N HIS A 106 -10.30 -7.74 -3.94
CA HIS A 106 -9.91 -8.40 -5.18
C HIS A 106 -11.06 -9.22 -5.72
N ASP A 107 -11.19 -9.24 -7.02
CA ASP A 107 -12.20 -10.02 -7.74
C ASP A 107 -11.87 -10.01 -9.22
N GLY A 108 -12.24 -11.07 -9.92
CA GLY A 108 -12.14 -11.13 -11.37
C GLY A 108 -10.73 -10.90 -11.92
N GLY A 109 -9.68 -11.29 -11.19
CA GLY A 109 -8.30 -11.16 -11.66
C GLY A 109 -7.67 -9.79 -11.39
N VAL A 110 -8.34 -8.91 -10.65
CA VAL A 110 -7.78 -7.61 -10.25
C VAL A 110 -7.82 -7.47 -8.74
N ALA A 111 -6.88 -6.70 -8.22
CA ALA A 111 -6.87 -6.27 -6.82
C ALA A 111 -6.92 -4.75 -6.76
N THR A 112 -7.63 -4.22 -5.80
CA THR A 112 -7.79 -2.78 -5.63
C THR A 112 -7.45 -2.37 -4.21
N ALA A 113 -7.05 -1.12 -4.06
CA ALA A 113 -6.85 -0.50 -2.76
C ALA A 113 -7.36 0.93 -2.77
N VAL A 114 -7.93 1.33 -1.66
CA VAL A 114 -8.27 2.73 -1.38
C VAL A 114 -7.49 3.13 -0.13
N VAL A 115 -6.78 4.25 -0.21
CA VAL A 115 -6.01 4.80 0.90
C VAL A 115 -6.45 6.24 1.12
N ILE A 116 -6.72 6.59 2.37
CA ILE A 116 -7.11 7.94 2.76
C ILE A 116 -6.12 8.41 3.83
N GLY A 117 -5.53 9.59 3.62
CA GLY A 117 -4.71 10.25 4.61
C GLY A 117 -5.49 11.41 5.23
N GLU A 118 -5.47 11.49 6.56
CA GLU A 118 -6.27 12.44 7.33
C GLU A 118 -5.41 13.17 8.34
N LYS A 119 -5.71 14.43 8.58
CA LYS A 119 -5.05 15.25 9.61
C LYS A 119 -6.07 15.87 10.55
N PRO A 120 -5.65 16.25 11.75
CA PRO A 120 -6.52 16.96 12.69
C PRO A 120 -6.98 18.30 12.15
#